data_0ded21163f02a5692d40586a1aa9daad
#
_entry.id   0ded21163f02a5692d40586a1aa9daad
#
_cell.length_a   1.000
_cell.length_b   1.000
_cell.length_c   1.000
_cell.angle_alpha   90.00
_cell.angle_beta   90.00
_cell.angle_gamma   90.00
#
_symmetry.space_group_name_H-M   'P 1'
#
loop_
_entity.id
_entity.type
_entity.pdbx_description
1 polymer ?
#
loop_
_entity_poly.entity_id
_entity_poly.type
_entity_poly.pdbx_seq_one_letter_code
_entity_poly.pdbx_strand_id
1 'polypeptide(L)'
;MTAPLLDVRDLSVEFPRRRQRLQALDGISFSLEAGEVLGFVGESGAGKSLTGAAIMGLLEPPGRITAGTIALQGRRIEDDAASVRGGEIGMIFQDPLTSLNPLRTVGDQLVETIQLHLGLSGEAAEARAIELLEEVGIDPERRSAFPHEFSGGMRQRIVIALALA
;
A
#
# COMPACT_ATOMS: atom_id res chain seq x y z
N MET A 1 23.10 -7.70 -15.60
CA MET A 1 21.78 -7.00 -15.60
C MET A 1 21.24 -7.14 -14.20
N THR A 2 20.96 -6.04 -13.54
CA THR A 2 20.32 -6.03 -12.21
C THR A 2 18.86 -6.51 -12.36
N ALA A 3 18.37 -7.27 -11.41
CA ALA A 3 16.95 -7.65 -11.38
C ALA A 3 16.07 -6.39 -11.19
N PRO A 4 14.89 -6.31 -11.84
CA PRO A 4 13.97 -5.21 -11.60
C PRO A 4 13.55 -5.15 -10.15
N LEU A 5 13.13 -3.96 -9.69
CA LEU A 5 12.60 -3.76 -8.33
C LEU A 5 11.36 -4.61 -8.10
N LEU A 6 10.41 -4.58 -9.04
CA LEU A 6 9.22 -5.44 -9.04
C LEU A 6 9.10 -6.13 -10.41
N ASP A 7 8.88 -7.43 -10.41
CA ASP A 7 8.67 -8.24 -11.61
C ASP A 7 7.40 -9.09 -11.43
N VAL A 8 6.40 -8.83 -12.24
CA VAL A 8 5.12 -9.54 -12.26
C VAL A 8 5.00 -10.27 -13.60
N ARG A 9 4.79 -11.59 -13.57
CA ARG A 9 4.71 -12.43 -14.77
C ARG A 9 3.47 -13.29 -14.75
N ASP A 10 2.69 -13.20 -15.83
CA ASP A 10 1.51 -14.02 -16.13
C ASP A 10 0.50 -14.10 -14.97
N LEU A 11 0.41 -13.00 -14.19
CA LEU A 11 -0.44 -12.93 -13.01
C LEU A 11 -1.91 -13.08 -13.39
N SER A 12 -2.54 -14.10 -12.83
CA SER A 12 -3.97 -14.39 -13.02
C SER A 12 -4.67 -14.48 -11.68
N VAL A 13 -5.84 -13.85 -11.59
CA VAL A 13 -6.68 -13.83 -10.39
C VAL A 13 -8.09 -14.26 -10.72
N GLU A 14 -8.63 -15.20 -9.95
CA GLU A 14 -10.00 -15.69 -10.08
C GLU A 14 -10.82 -15.44 -8.83
N PHE A 15 -12.12 -15.20 -9.03
CA PHE A 15 -13.14 -15.24 -7.99
C PHE A 15 -14.09 -16.41 -8.27
N PRO A 16 -13.97 -17.54 -7.54
CA PRO A 16 -14.86 -18.67 -7.71
C PRO A 16 -16.29 -18.30 -7.28
N ARG A 17 -17.28 -18.57 -8.14
CA ARG A 17 -18.71 -18.45 -7.87
C ARG A 17 -19.36 -19.81 -8.01
N ARG A 18 -20.55 -20.00 -7.39
CA ARG A 18 -21.25 -21.32 -7.31
C ARG A 18 -21.37 -22.08 -8.63
N ARG A 19 -21.38 -21.43 -9.79
CA ARG A 19 -21.52 -22.05 -11.13
C ARG A 19 -20.55 -21.51 -12.19
N GLN A 20 -19.73 -20.51 -11.86
CA GLN A 20 -18.82 -19.87 -12.81
C GLN A 20 -17.56 -19.40 -12.08
N ARG A 21 -16.45 -19.34 -12.80
CA ARG A 21 -15.23 -18.67 -12.34
C ARG A 21 -15.16 -17.31 -13.01
N LEU A 22 -15.03 -16.25 -12.23
CA LEU A 22 -14.80 -14.93 -12.77
C LEU A 22 -13.28 -14.73 -12.82
N GLN A 23 -12.73 -14.76 -14.03
CA GLN A 23 -11.37 -14.34 -14.29
C GLN A 23 -11.32 -12.82 -14.17
N ALA A 24 -10.64 -12.30 -13.15
CA ALA A 24 -10.57 -10.87 -12.89
C ALA A 24 -9.26 -10.25 -13.36
N LEU A 25 -8.16 -11.03 -13.33
CA LEU A 25 -6.90 -10.74 -14.02
C LEU A 25 -6.52 -11.95 -14.86
N ASP A 26 -6.02 -11.73 -16.08
CA ASP A 26 -5.68 -12.79 -17.04
C ASP A 26 -4.30 -12.54 -17.64
N GLY A 27 -3.27 -13.24 -17.12
CA GLY A 27 -1.91 -13.23 -17.64
C GLY A 27 -1.23 -11.87 -17.67
N ILE A 28 -1.43 -11.02 -16.64
CA ILE A 28 -0.81 -9.69 -16.57
C ILE A 28 0.69 -9.81 -16.28
N SER A 29 1.49 -9.15 -17.12
CA SER A 29 2.95 -9.11 -16.97
C SER A 29 3.46 -7.69 -17.10
N PHE A 30 4.34 -7.27 -16.18
CA PHE A 30 5.07 -5.99 -16.22
C PHE A 30 6.25 -6.03 -15.25
N SER A 31 7.18 -5.12 -15.44
CA SER A 31 8.31 -4.91 -14.52
C SER A 31 8.43 -3.44 -14.16
N LEU A 32 9.04 -3.15 -13.02
CA LEU A 32 9.31 -1.81 -12.51
C LEU A 32 10.77 -1.75 -12.04
N GLU A 33 11.51 -0.80 -12.57
CA GLU A 33 12.89 -0.54 -12.13
C GLU A 33 12.92 0.42 -10.95
N ALA A 34 14.04 0.46 -10.23
CA ALA A 34 14.23 1.41 -9.15
C ALA A 34 14.18 2.86 -9.67
N GLY A 35 13.39 3.73 -9.03
CA GLY A 35 13.18 5.12 -9.42
C GLY A 35 12.20 5.32 -10.59
N GLU A 36 11.62 4.24 -11.13
CA GLU A 36 10.62 4.32 -12.20
C GLU A 36 9.22 4.57 -11.65
N VAL A 37 8.37 5.23 -12.44
CA VAL A 37 6.94 5.40 -12.19
C VAL A 37 6.15 4.72 -13.30
N LEU A 38 5.40 3.67 -12.97
CA LEU A 38 4.55 2.94 -13.90
C LEU A 38 3.08 3.33 -13.72
N GLY A 39 2.44 3.80 -14.77
CA GLY A 39 1.01 4.16 -14.78
C GLY A 39 0.13 3.06 -15.35
N PHE A 40 -0.90 2.64 -14.60
CA PHE A 40 -1.96 1.77 -15.09
C PHE A 40 -3.16 2.59 -15.55
N VAL A 41 -3.49 2.51 -16.84
CA VAL A 41 -4.62 3.23 -17.44
C VAL A 41 -5.66 2.21 -17.95
N GLY A 42 -6.94 2.53 -17.81
CA GLY A 42 -8.03 1.67 -18.27
C GLY A 42 -9.36 2.06 -17.62
N GLU A 43 -10.45 1.47 -18.09
CA GLU A 43 -11.80 1.70 -17.58
C GLU A 43 -11.96 1.25 -16.11
N SER A 44 -13.06 1.70 -15.48
CA SER A 44 -13.45 1.18 -14.17
C SER A 44 -13.73 -0.33 -14.27
N GLY A 45 -13.16 -1.11 -13.34
CA GLY A 45 -13.28 -2.57 -13.38
C GLY A 45 -12.22 -3.28 -14.22
N ALA A 46 -11.30 -2.58 -14.89
CA ALA A 46 -10.21 -3.19 -15.67
C ALA A 46 -9.12 -3.90 -14.84
N GLY A 47 -9.32 -4.08 -13.53
CA GLY A 47 -8.38 -4.82 -12.69
C GLY A 47 -7.22 -4.01 -12.09
N LYS A 48 -7.12 -2.69 -12.33
CA LYS A 48 -5.98 -1.86 -11.85
C LYS A 48 -5.74 -1.97 -10.34
N SER A 49 -6.77 -1.68 -9.54
CA SER A 49 -6.68 -1.77 -8.07
C SER A 49 -6.53 -3.22 -7.59
N LEU A 50 -7.11 -4.17 -8.33
CA LEU A 50 -6.98 -5.59 -8.03
C LEU A 50 -5.55 -6.11 -8.23
N THR A 51 -4.82 -5.57 -9.22
CA THR A 51 -3.41 -5.88 -9.44
C THR A 51 -2.57 -5.45 -8.23
N GLY A 52 -2.77 -4.23 -7.72
CA GLY A 52 -2.12 -3.78 -6.48
C GLY A 52 -2.48 -4.65 -5.27
N ALA A 53 -3.77 -4.97 -5.11
CA ALA A 53 -4.23 -5.85 -4.03
C ALA A 53 -3.63 -7.27 -4.14
N ALA A 54 -3.46 -7.81 -5.35
CA ALA A 54 -2.83 -9.11 -5.56
C ALA A 54 -1.35 -9.08 -5.17
N ILE A 55 -0.61 -8.03 -5.57
CA ILE A 55 0.81 -7.85 -5.21
C ILE A 55 0.98 -7.77 -3.68
N MET A 56 0.08 -7.05 -3.01
CA MET A 56 0.09 -6.88 -1.55
C MET A 56 -0.48 -8.10 -0.80
N GLY A 57 -0.99 -9.14 -1.49
CA GLY A 57 -1.68 -10.26 -0.85
C GLY A 57 -2.94 -9.84 -0.09
N LEU A 58 -3.66 -8.82 -0.59
CA LEU A 58 -4.87 -8.24 0.00
C LEU A 58 -6.12 -8.62 -0.80
N LEU A 59 -6.08 -9.73 -1.52
CA LEU A 59 -7.26 -10.23 -2.21
C LEU A 59 -8.31 -10.67 -1.19
N GLU A 60 -9.51 -10.09 -1.29
CA GLU A 60 -10.62 -10.51 -0.44
C GLU A 60 -11.12 -11.91 -0.85
N PRO A 61 -11.33 -12.82 0.11
CA PRO A 61 -11.93 -14.12 -0.18
C PRO A 61 -13.30 -13.96 -0.87
N PRO A 62 -13.61 -14.80 -1.87
CA PRO A 62 -12.90 -15.98 -2.33
C PRO A 62 -11.85 -15.74 -3.44
N GLY A 63 -11.41 -14.48 -3.65
CA GLY A 63 -10.38 -14.13 -4.63
C GLY A 63 -9.05 -14.81 -4.32
N ARG A 64 -8.38 -15.32 -5.38
CA ARG A 64 -7.07 -15.97 -5.25
C ARG A 64 -6.23 -15.81 -6.51
N ILE A 65 -4.92 -15.79 -6.35
CA ILE A 65 -3.98 -15.95 -7.45
C ILE A 65 -4.06 -17.40 -7.93
N THR A 66 -4.23 -17.60 -9.24
CA THR A 66 -4.35 -18.92 -9.86
C THR A 66 -3.16 -19.26 -10.75
N ALA A 67 -2.43 -18.25 -11.21
CA ALA A 67 -1.21 -18.44 -12.00
C ALA A 67 -0.35 -17.17 -11.89
N GLY A 68 0.91 -17.32 -12.32
CA GLY A 68 1.89 -16.24 -12.39
C GLY A 68 2.80 -16.17 -11.19
N THR A 69 3.71 -15.20 -11.22
CA THR A 69 4.69 -14.95 -10.17
C THR A 69 4.80 -13.46 -9.89
N ILE A 70 5.08 -13.11 -8.65
CA ILE A 70 5.37 -11.76 -8.20
C ILE A 70 6.72 -11.79 -7.47
N ALA A 71 7.70 -11.05 -7.98
CA ALA A 71 9.02 -10.98 -7.38
C ALA A 71 9.39 -9.54 -7.04
N LEU A 72 9.81 -9.31 -5.81
CA LEU A 72 10.37 -8.05 -5.31
C LEU A 72 11.88 -8.22 -5.17
N GLN A 73 12.67 -7.42 -5.90
CA GLN A 73 14.14 -7.53 -5.93
C GLN A 73 14.63 -8.97 -6.19
N GLY A 74 13.94 -9.70 -7.06
CA GLY A 74 14.23 -11.10 -7.38
C GLY A 74 13.74 -12.14 -6.37
N ARG A 75 13.17 -11.74 -5.22
CA ARG A 75 12.55 -12.62 -4.23
C ARG A 75 11.05 -12.78 -4.52
N ARG A 76 10.59 -14.01 -4.66
CA ARG A 76 9.17 -14.31 -4.83
C ARG A 76 8.39 -13.99 -3.57
N ILE A 77 7.25 -13.28 -3.72
CA ILE A 77 6.45 -12.78 -2.61
C ILE A 77 4.96 -13.20 -2.66
N GLU A 78 4.52 -13.86 -3.71
CA GLU A 78 3.10 -14.21 -3.89
C GLU A 78 2.53 -15.09 -2.77
N ASP A 79 3.37 -15.94 -2.15
CA ASP A 79 2.97 -16.80 -1.04
C ASP A 79 3.21 -16.18 0.34
N ASP A 80 4.00 -15.09 0.41
CA ASP A 80 4.36 -14.39 1.65
C ASP A 80 4.36 -12.86 1.49
N ALA A 81 3.35 -12.35 0.81
CA ALA A 81 3.21 -10.90 0.64
C ALA A 81 3.05 -10.13 1.98
N ALA A 82 2.69 -10.82 3.05
CA ALA A 82 2.59 -10.22 4.38
C ALA A 82 3.95 -9.70 4.89
N SER A 83 5.05 -10.37 4.54
CA SER A 83 6.40 -10.01 5.00
C SER A 83 6.92 -8.69 4.42
N VAL A 84 6.38 -8.23 3.30
CA VAL A 84 6.83 -7.00 2.60
C VAL A 84 5.93 -5.79 2.85
N ARG A 85 4.76 -5.98 3.47
CA ARG A 85 3.80 -4.91 3.71
C ARG A 85 4.33 -3.90 4.69
N GLY A 86 4.20 -2.63 4.34
CA GLY A 86 4.60 -1.48 5.16
C GLY A 86 6.10 -1.24 5.21
N GLY A 87 6.94 -2.29 5.25
CA GLY A 87 8.39 -2.13 5.31
C GLY A 87 9.07 -2.01 3.93
N GLU A 88 8.63 -2.81 2.96
CA GLU A 88 9.23 -2.82 1.61
C GLU A 88 8.25 -2.28 0.55
N ILE A 89 6.94 -2.46 0.76
CA ILE A 89 5.88 -1.94 -0.14
C ILE A 89 4.83 -1.21 0.70
N GLY A 90 4.70 0.09 0.50
CA GLY A 90 3.59 0.90 1.00
C GLY A 90 2.42 0.91 0.03
N MET A 91 1.19 1.01 0.52
CA MET A 91 -0.01 1.13 -0.30
C MET A 91 -0.92 2.26 0.16
N ILE A 92 -1.32 3.11 -0.77
CA ILE A 92 -2.28 4.18 -0.54
C ILE A 92 -3.60 3.80 -1.20
N PHE A 93 -4.65 3.63 -0.38
CA PHE A 93 -5.99 3.31 -0.87
C PHE A 93 -6.71 4.56 -1.40
N GLN A 94 -7.70 4.34 -2.25
CA GLN A 94 -8.45 5.42 -2.89
C GLN A 94 -9.27 6.27 -1.90
N ASP A 95 -9.77 5.66 -0.80
CA ASP A 95 -10.54 6.35 0.23
C ASP A 95 -9.68 6.60 1.49
N PRO A 96 -9.24 7.85 1.75
CA PRO A 96 -8.45 8.17 2.91
C PRO A 96 -9.25 8.10 4.23
N LEU A 97 -10.60 8.11 4.18
CA LEU A 97 -11.44 8.05 5.37
C LEU A 97 -11.39 6.69 6.04
N THR A 98 -11.30 5.63 5.24
CA THR A 98 -11.24 4.25 5.74
C THR A 98 -9.83 3.84 6.17
N SER A 99 -8.82 4.62 5.80
CA SER A 99 -7.40 4.34 6.10
C SER A 99 -6.94 4.89 7.45
N LEU A 100 -7.68 5.83 8.06
CA LEU A 100 -7.34 6.45 9.33
C LEU A 100 -8.30 5.98 10.44
N ASN A 101 -7.76 5.60 11.59
CA ASN A 101 -8.56 5.30 12.78
C ASN A 101 -9.13 6.61 13.34
N PRO A 102 -10.46 6.82 13.34
CA PRO A 102 -11.08 8.08 13.78
C PRO A 102 -10.95 8.34 15.29
N LEU A 103 -10.60 7.33 16.06
CA LEU A 103 -10.51 7.39 17.54
C LEU A 103 -9.07 7.65 18.04
N ARG A 104 -8.11 7.80 17.12
CA ARG A 104 -6.71 8.07 17.45
C ARG A 104 -6.24 9.35 16.79
N THR A 105 -5.30 10.05 17.43
CA THR A 105 -4.69 11.23 16.83
C THR A 105 -3.85 10.84 15.62
N VAL A 106 -3.61 11.77 14.73
CA VAL A 106 -2.76 11.55 13.56
C VAL A 106 -1.33 11.23 13.97
N GLY A 107 -0.80 11.92 14.99
CA GLY A 107 0.54 11.67 15.52
C GLY A 107 0.69 10.26 16.09
N ASP A 108 -0.29 9.78 16.88
CA ASP A 108 -0.25 8.42 17.44
C ASP A 108 -0.20 7.35 16.35
N GLN A 109 -0.95 7.55 15.25
CA GLN A 109 -0.96 6.61 14.14
C GLN A 109 0.37 6.59 13.38
N LEU A 110 0.98 7.75 13.15
CA LEU A 110 2.30 7.86 12.54
C LEU A 110 3.37 7.21 13.42
N VAL A 111 3.42 7.55 14.71
CA VAL A 111 4.39 6.98 15.66
C VAL A 111 4.28 5.46 15.72
N GLU A 112 3.07 4.91 15.77
CA GLU A 112 2.87 3.45 15.77
C GLU A 112 3.41 2.79 14.51
N THR A 113 3.14 3.38 13.33
CA THR A 113 3.64 2.88 12.04
C THR A 113 5.17 2.92 11.99
N ILE A 114 5.78 4.03 12.44
CA ILE A 114 7.23 4.21 12.52
C ILE A 114 7.86 3.18 13.47
N GLN A 115 7.26 2.97 14.64
CA GLN A 115 7.74 1.97 15.60
C GLN A 115 7.70 0.56 15.02
N LEU A 116 6.63 0.24 14.30
CA LEU A 116 6.42 -1.09 13.72
C LEU A 116 7.40 -1.39 12.59
N HIS A 117 7.63 -0.44 11.67
CA HIS A 117 8.37 -0.69 10.44
C HIS A 117 9.82 -0.21 10.47
N LEU A 118 10.12 0.88 11.18
CA LEU A 118 11.49 1.42 11.30
C LEU A 118 12.19 1.02 12.61
N GLY A 119 11.46 0.42 13.58
CA GLY A 119 12.02 0.04 14.87
C GLY A 119 12.44 1.24 15.75
N LEU A 120 12.07 2.46 15.38
CA LEU A 120 12.33 3.66 16.18
C LEU A 120 11.37 3.71 17.37
N SER A 121 11.77 4.34 18.47
CA SER A 121 10.92 4.47 19.67
C SER A 121 11.15 5.81 20.37
N GLY A 122 10.20 6.19 21.24
CA GLY A 122 10.29 7.43 22.02
C GLY A 122 10.47 8.68 21.15
N GLU A 123 11.38 9.56 21.56
CA GLU A 123 11.66 10.84 20.89
C GLU A 123 12.04 10.69 19.41
N ALA A 124 12.74 9.61 19.04
CA ALA A 124 13.15 9.36 17.66
C ALA A 124 11.94 9.08 16.74
N ALA A 125 10.95 8.31 17.22
CA ALA A 125 9.73 8.05 16.49
C ALA A 125 8.86 9.33 16.36
N GLU A 126 8.77 10.13 17.41
CA GLU A 126 8.07 11.42 17.37
C GLU A 126 8.74 12.41 16.41
N ALA A 127 10.07 12.51 16.43
CA ALA A 127 10.80 13.37 15.51
C ALA A 127 10.55 12.96 14.05
N ARG A 128 10.60 11.66 13.75
CA ARG A 128 10.31 11.17 12.39
C ARG A 128 8.85 11.42 11.98
N ALA A 129 7.91 11.32 12.90
CA ALA A 129 6.50 11.65 12.62
C ALA A 129 6.31 13.14 12.28
N ILE A 130 7.04 14.03 12.96
CA ILE A 130 7.06 15.46 12.65
C ILE A 130 7.61 15.70 11.24
N GLU A 131 8.77 15.13 10.91
CA GLU A 131 9.37 15.23 9.58
C GLU A 131 8.39 14.79 8.48
N LEU A 132 7.73 13.63 8.66
CA LEU A 132 6.76 13.11 7.70
C LEU A 132 5.55 14.05 7.50
N LEU A 133 5.06 14.68 8.57
CA LEU A 133 4.00 15.68 8.45
C LEU A 133 4.46 16.90 7.65
N GLU A 134 5.67 17.37 7.88
CA GLU A 134 6.27 18.48 7.11
C GLU A 134 6.45 18.11 5.65
N GLU A 135 6.98 16.91 5.35
CA GLU A 135 7.17 16.40 3.98
C GLU A 135 5.87 16.42 3.16
N VAL A 136 4.74 16.11 3.80
CA VAL A 136 3.42 16.14 3.13
C VAL A 136 2.70 17.49 3.27
N GLY A 137 3.33 18.52 3.85
CA GLY A 137 2.79 19.86 4.02
C GLY A 137 1.62 19.94 5.01
N ILE A 138 1.70 19.19 6.09
CA ILE A 138 0.81 19.28 7.26
C ILE A 138 1.60 19.92 8.40
N ASP A 139 1.01 20.92 9.05
CA ASP A 139 1.58 21.57 10.22
C ASP A 139 1.78 20.54 11.37
N PRO A 140 3.02 20.31 11.84
CA PRO A 140 3.32 19.35 12.91
C PRO A 140 2.60 19.65 14.23
N GLU A 141 2.24 20.91 14.51
CA GLU A 141 1.48 21.25 15.73
C GLU A 141 0.11 20.56 15.76
N ARG A 142 -0.40 20.18 14.58
CA ARG A 142 -1.67 19.46 14.46
C ARG A 142 -1.58 17.95 14.65
N ARG A 143 -0.40 17.41 15.01
CA ARG A 143 -0.23 15.96 15.25
C ARG A 143 -1.18 15.38 16.31
N SER A 144 -1.60 16.21 17.28
CA SER A 144 -2.56 15.84 18.33
C SER A 144 -4.02 15.88 17.89
N ALA A 145 -4.31 16.36 16.67
CA ALA A 145 -5.66 16.42 16.14
C ALA A 145 -6.12 15.04 15.63
N PHE A 146 -7.43 14.83 15.63
CA PHE A 146 -8.08 13.63 15.13
C PHE A 146 -8.37 13.73 13.63
N PRO A 147 -8.50 12.61 12.91
CA PRO A 147 -8.76 12.61 11.47
C PRO A 147 -9.93 13.46 11.02
N HIS A 148 -11.01 13.55 11.81
CA HIS A 148 -12.20 14.33 11.46
C HIS A 148 -11.97 15.85 11.48
N GLU A 149 -10.90 16.33 12.12
CA GLU A 149 -10.53 17.75 12.17
C GLU A 149 -9.76 18.23 10.91
N PHE A 150 -9.44 17.29 9.99
CA PHE A 150 -8.72 17.57 8.76
C PHE A 150 -9.65 17.54 7.54
N SER A 151 -9.37 18.39 6.56
CA SER A 151 -10.04 18.33 5.26
C SER A 151 -9.73 17.01 4.51
N GLY A 152 -10.53 16.65 3.50
CA GLY A 152 -10.29 15.46 2.69
C GLY A 152 -8.88 15.41 2.09
N GLY A 153 -8.42 16.52 1.51
CA GLY A 153 -7.06 16.61 0.95
C GLY A 153 -5.96 16.51 2.00
N MET A 154 -6.18 17.01 3.22
CA MET A 154 -5.22 16.84 4.32
C MET A 154 -5.18 15.39 4.80
N ARG A 155 -6.32 14.71 4.91
CA ARG A 155 -6.36 13.27 5.25
C ARG A 155 -5.63 12.43 4.20
N GLN A 156 -5.79 12.74 2.91
CA GLN A 156 -5.03 12.07 1.86
C GLN A 156 -3.52 12.23 2.06
N ARG A 157 -3.05 13.43 2.39
CA ARG A 157 -1.62 13.69 2.67
C ARG A 157 -1.13 12.95 3.92
N ILE A 158 -1.96 12.83 4.96
CA ILE A 158 -1.64 12.04 6.15
C ILE A 158 -1.53 10.55 5.80
N VAL A 159 -2.41 10.00 4.97
CA VAL A 159 -2.31 8.62 4.49
C VAL A 159 -1.04 8.40 3.66
N ILE A 160 -0.63 9.41 2.88
CA ILE A 160 0.66 9.37 2.18
C ILE A 160 1.82 9.34 3.18
N ALA A 161 1.79 10.17 4.23
CA ALA A 161 2.80 10.15 5.29
C ALA A 161 2.90 8.78 5.98
N LEU A 162 1.76 8.12 6.25
CA LEU A 162 1.73 6.76 6.79
C LEU A 162 2.35 5.71 5.84
N ALA A 163 2.22 5.89 4.54
CA ALA A 163 2.84 5.00 3.56
C ALA A 163 4.34 5.25 3.34
N LEU A 164 4.86 6.40 3.79
CA LEU A 164 6.27 6.80 3.75
C LEU A 164 7.02 6.51 5.08
N ALA A 165 6.29 6.08 6.11
CA ALA A 165 6.78 5.86 7.47
C ALA A 165 7.63 4.58 7.64
#